data_df8c3987309ea8f5815e2658db7548d9
#
_entry.id   df8c3987309ea8f5815e2658db7548d9
#
_cell.length_a   1.000
_cell.length_b   1.000
_cell.length_c   1.000
_cell.angle_alpha   90.00
_cell.angle_beta   90.00
_cell.angle_gamma   90.00
#
_symmetry.space_group_name_H-M   'P 1'
#
loop_
_entity.id
_entity.type
_entity.pdbx_description
1 polymer ?
#
loop_
_entity_poly.entity_id
_entity_poly.type
_entity_poly.pdbx_seq_one_letter_code
_entity_poly.pdbx_strand_id
1 'polypeptide(L)'
;MKTSIDLHQLLDCIGDAVVVADANEKIVLWNAAATRIFGYSEAEALGNTLDLIVPERQRQRHNEGYSKSMTTGTTRYGTSLLKVPAKHKDGRALSIAFTVGMLFDENHKATGVAAVIRDETERFAEERALKKRLSDLENPPSQPNTVNARL
;
A
#
# COMPACT_ATOMS: atom_id res chain seq x y z
N MET A 1 6.62 -5.44 37.39
CA MET A 1 6.98 -4.16 36.76
C MET A 1 6.54 -4.14 35.31
N LYS A 2 5.63 -3.23 34.97
CA LYS A 2 5.31 -3.00 33.55
C LYS A 2 6.43 -2.17 32.95
N THR A 3 7.08 -2.70 31.93
CA THR A 3 8.05 -1.94 31.15
C THR A 3 7.31 -0.91 30.32
N SER A 4 7.66 0.35 30.47
CA SER A 4 7.10 1.43 29.67
C SER A 4 7.72 1.38 28.27
N ILE A 5 6.89 1.34 27.23
CA ILE A 5 7.32 1.36 25.83
C ILE A 5 7.04 2.73 25.25
N ASP A 6 8.05 3.34 24.64
CA ASP A 6 7.87 4.56 23.87
C ASP A 6 7.24 4.19 22.53
N LEU A 7 5.97 4.54 22.33
CA LEU A 7 5.22 4.20 21.13
C LEU A 7 5.79 4.89 19.88
N HIS A 8 6.30 6.09 20.02
CA HIS A 8 6.92 6.81 18.90
C HIS A 8 8.17 6.09 18.41
N GLN A 9 9.01 5.68 19.35
CA GLN A 9 10.21 4.90 19.03
C GLN A 9 9.84 3.55 18.39
N LEU A 10 8.82 2.88 18.93
CA LEU A 10 8.33 1.62 18.37
C LEU A 10 7.90 1.79 16.93
N LEU A 11 7.10 2.81 16.63
CA LEU A 11 6.62 3.07 15.27
C LEU A 11 7.75 3.38 14.29
N ASP A 12 8.76 4.11 14.73
CA ASP A 12 9.89 4.47 13.86
C ASP A 12 10.90 3.34 13.67
N CYS A 13 10.93 2.35 14.55
CA CYS A 13 11.81 1.18 14.38
C CYS A 13 11.19 0.07 13.52
N ILE A 14 9.89 0.13 13.25
CA ILE A 14 9.21 -0.86 12.40
C ILE A 14 9.61 -0.65 10.94
N GLY A 15 10.00 -1.75 10.27
CA GLY A 15 10.41 -1.70 8.87
C GLY A 15 9.30 -1.47 7.87
N ASP A 16 8.05 -1.73 8.25
CA ASP A 16 6.88 -1.45 7.42
C ASP A 16 6.33 -0.05 7.72
N ALA A 17 5.71 0.57 6.73
CA ALA A 17 5.04 1.85 6.92
C ALA A 17 3.83 1.68 7.83
N VAL A 18 3.69 2.56 8.82
CA VAL A 18 2.48 2.67 9.62
C VAL A 18 1.89 4.05 9.33
N VAL A 19 0.69 4.04 8.77
CA VAL A 19 -0.03 5.26 8.38
C VAL A 19 -1.42 5.21 9.02
N VAL A 20 -1.77 6.27 9.73
CA VAL A 20 -3.11 6.41 10.31
C VAL A 20 -3.75 7.65 9.71
N ALA A 21 -4.99 7.51 9.29
CA ALA A 21 -5.81 8.62 8.82
C ALA A 21 -7.07 8.74 9.68
N ASP A 22 -7.55 9.95 9.87
CA ASP A 22 -8.73 10.24 10.68
C ASP A 22 -10.03 10.02 9.89
N ALA A 23 -11.16 10.36 10.50
CA ALA A 23 -12.49 10.20 9.89
C ALA A 23 -12.66 11.00 8.59
N ASN A 24 -11.88 12.05 8.40
CA ASN A 24 -11.88 12.88 7.19
C ASN A 24 -10.76 12.49 6.20
N GLU A 25 -10.19 11.30 6.38
CA GLU A 25 -9.14 10.77 5.52
C GLU A 25 -7.82 11.55 5.60
N LYS A 26 -7.65 12.40 6.59
CA LYS A 26 -6.41 13.14 6.79
C LYS A 26 -5.40 12.32 7.57
N ILE A 27 -4.17 12.31 7.11
CA ILE A 27 -3.07 11.58 7.73
C ILE A 27 -2.74 12.23 9.07
N VAL A 28 -2.78 11.44 10.14
CA VAL A 28 -2.47 11.88 11.51
C VAL A 28 -1.26 11.16 12.10
N LEU A 29 -0.80 10.09 11.47
CA LEU A 29 0.39 9.36 11.87
C LEU A 29 1.12 8.85 10.62
N TRP A 30 2.43 9.03 10.62
CA TRP A 30 3.31 8.69 9.50
C TRP A 30 4.69 8.36 10.05
N ASN A 31 5.08 7.08 10.02
CA ASN A 31 6.35 6.67 10.63
C ASN A 31 7.54 6.80 9.67
N ALA A 32 8.73 6.49 10.17
CA ALA A 32 9.95 6.59 9.39
C ALA A 32 9.94 5.70 8.14
N ALA A 33 9.40 4.48 8.22
CA ALA A 33 9.28 3.60 7.08
C ALA A 33 8.36 4.17 5.99
N ALA A 34 7.28 4.85 6.37
CA ALA A 34 6.41 5.53 5.41
C ALA A 34 7.17 6.57 4.60
N THR A 35 8.04 7.33 5.24
CA THR A 35 8.92 8.28 4.55
C THR A 35 9.84 7.59 3.55
N ARG A 36 10.47 6.47 3.95
CA ARG A 36 11.35 5.72 3.04
C ARG A 36 10.62 5.15 1.83
N ILE A 37 9.41 4.63 2.05
CA ILE A 37 8.63 3.95 1.00
C ILE A 37 8.01 4.95 0.02
N PHE A 38 7.36 6.00 0.54
CA PHE A 38 6.58 6.92 -0.28
C PHE A 38 7.31 8.20 -0.67
N GLY A 39 8.41 8.52 0.00
CA GLY A 39 9.23 9.69 -0.32
C GLY A 39 8.79 11.01 0.32
N TYR A 40 7.69 11.01 1.06
CA TYR A 40 7.24 12.21 1.79
C TYR A 40 7.78 12.19 3.21
N SER A 41 8.21 13.34 3.71
CA SER A 41 8.54 13.48 5.12
C SER A 41 7.26 13.47 5.97
N GLU A 42 7.41 13.24 7.27
CA GLU A 42 6.27 13.32 8.19
C GLU A 42 5.60 14.70 8.11
N ALA A 43 6.39 15.78 8.08
CA ALA A 43 5.86 17.13 7.98
C ALA A 43 5.06 17.36 6.70
N GLU A 44 5.49 16.79 5.58
CA GLU A 44 4.77 16.85 4.31
C GLU A 44 3.48 16.03 4.32
N ALA A 45 3.49 14.89 4.99
CA ALA A 45 2.36 13.95 4.96
C ALA A 45 1.25 14.34 5.94
N LEU A 46 1.59 14.75 7.15
CA LEU A 46 0.60 15.08 8.18
C LEU A 46 -0.35 16.20 7.72
N GLY A 47 -1.64 15.95 7.88
CA GLY A 47 -2.69 16.89 7.48
C GLY A 47 -3.12 16.79 6.02
N ASN A 48 -2.36 16.09 5.17
CA ASN A 48 -2.79 15.76 3.82
C ASN A 48 -3.70 14.53 3.82
N THR A 49 -4.48 14.39 2.77
CA THR A 49 -5.33 13.20 2.62
C THR A 49 -4.52 12.03 2.06
N LEU A 50 -5.08 10.83 2.14
CA LEU A 50 -4.48 9.62 1.56
C LEU A 50 -4.34 9.69 0.04
N ASP A 51 -4.98 10.65 -0.61
CA ASP A 51 -4.78 10.91 -2.04
C ASP A 51 -3.30 11.13 -2.39
N LEU A 52 -2.50 11.54 -1.41
CA LEU A 52 -1.06 11.70 -1.55
C LEU A 52 -0.38 10.46 -2.12
N ILE A 53 -0.82 9.27 -1.68
CA ILE A 53 -0.22 7.97 -2.03
C ILE A 53 -1.13 7.09 -2.90
N VAL A 54 -2.36 7.52 -3.16
CA VAL A 54 -3.31 6.77 -3.99
C VAL A 54 -3.19 7.26 -5.44
N PRO A 55 -3.00 6.34 -6.40
CA PRO A 55 -2.96 6.72 -7.82
C PRO A 55 -4.25 7.45 -8.23
N GLU A 56 -4.11 8.44 -9.08
CA GLU A 56 -5.21 9.34 -9.46
C GLU A 56 -6.46 8.59 -9.95
N ARG A 57 -6.27 7.56 -10.77
CA ARG A 57 -7.37 6.74 -11.30
C ARG A 57 -8.19 6.04 -10.22
N GLN A 58 -7.62 5.85 -9.04
CA GLN A 58 -8.25 5.07 -7.95
C GLN A 58 -8.77 5.95 -6.82
N ARG A 59 -8.52 7.25 -6.86
CA ARG A 59 -8.87 8.17 -5.76
C ARG A 59 -10.36 8.21 -5.47
N GLN A 60 -11.19 8.34 -6.48
CA GLN A 60 -12.64 8.37 -6.27
C GLN A 60 -13.14 7.10 -5.59
N ARG A 61 -12.74 5.95 -6.10
CA ARG A 61 -13.13 4.64 -5.55
C ARG A 61 -12.61 4.47 -4.12
N HIS A 62 -11.37 4.87 -3.87
CA HIS A 62 -10.77 4.83 -2.55
C HIS A 62 -11.52 5.72 -1.56
N ASN A 63 -11.81 6.96 -1.96
CA ASN A 63 -12.51 7.92 -1.11
C ASN A 63 -13.92 7.46 -0.77
N GLU A 64 -14.63 6.89 -1.72
CA GLU A 64 -15.97 6.31 -1.49
C GLU A 64 -15.91 5.14 -0.51
N GLY A 65 -14.95 4.22 -0.69
CA GLY A 65 -14.73 3.10 0.21
C GLY A 65 -14.36 3.54 1.61
N TYR A 66 -13.53 4.54 1.74
CA TYR A 66 -13.11 5.10 3.03
C TYR A 66 -14.31 5.72 3.76
N SER A 67 -15.08 6.55 3.07
CA SER A 67 -16.27 7.18 3.63
C SER A 67 -17.29 6.14 4.11
N LYS A 68 -17.48 5.09 3.33
CA LYS A 68 -18.37 3.98 3.68
C LYS A 68 -17.89 3.25 4.94
N SER A 69 -16.58 2.99 5.04
CA SER A 69 -16.00 2.35 6.22
C SER A 69 -16.18 3.21 7.48
N MET A 70 -16.03 4.52 7.36
CA MET A 70 -16.26 5.44 8.48
C MET A 70 -17.71 5.44 8.93
N THR A 71 -18.65 5.38 8.00
CA THR A 71 -20.09 5.37 8.30
C THR A 71 -20.52 4.06 8.95
N THR A 72 -20.04 2.93 8.43
CA THR A 72 -20.46 1.60 8.90
C THR A 72 -19.63 1.10 10.07
N GLY A 73 -18.44 1.65 10.31
CA GLY A 73 -17.51 1.17 11.34
C GLY A 73 -16.85 -0.15 10.99
N THR A 74 -16.95 -0.60 9.75
CA THR A 74 -16.37 -1.87 9.29
C THR A 74 -15.61 -1.69 8.00
N THR A 75 -14.56 -2.50 7.81
CA THR A 75 -13.92 -2.60 6.50
C THR A 75 -14.44 -3.85 5.79
N ARG A 76 -14.53 -3.78 4.46
CA ARG A 76 -14.91 -4.91 3.62
C ARG A 76 -13.88 -6.04 3.65
N TYR A 77 -12.67 -5.75 4.09
CA TYR A 77 -11.53 -6.62 3.93
C TYR A 77 -11.16 -7.41 5.19
N GLY A 78 -11.68 -7.04 6.36
CA GLY A 78 -11.34 -7.70 7.63
C GLY A 78 -9.84 -7.68 7.88
N THR A 79 -9.26 -8.85 8.08
CA THR A 79 -7.80 -9.01 8.29
C THR A 79 -7.06 -9.42 7.01
N SER A 80 -7.73 -9.39 5.86
CA SER A 80 -7.14 -9.80 4.58
C SER A 80 -6.02 -8.85 4.16
N LEU A 81 -4.96 -9.43 3.60
CA LEU A 81 -3.88 -8.67 2.99
C LEU A 81 -4.33 -8.13 1.64
N LEU A 82 -4.24 -6.83 1.49
CA LEU A 82 -4.58 -6.13 0.25
C LEU A 82 -3.31 -5.86 -0.55
N LYS A 83 -3.39 -6.07 -1.87
CA LYS A 83 -2.30 -5.77 -2.80
C LYS A 83 -2.81 -4.78 -3.84
N VAL A 84 -2.26 -3.59 -3.85
CA VAL A 84 -2.70 -2.51 -4.71
C VAL A 84 -1.52 -1.67 -5.18
N PRO A 85 -1.66 -0.93 -6.28
CA PRO A 85 -0.68 0.08 -6.64
C PRO A 85 -0.77 1.30 -5.72
N ALA A 86 0.36 1.94 -5.50
CA ALA A 86 0.46 3.21 -4.79
C ALA A 86 1.35 4.16 -5.57
N LYS A 87 1.41 5.41 -5.15
CA LYS A 87 2.17 6.45 -5.83
C LYS A 87 3.26 6.99 -4.91
N HIS A 88 4.50 7.00 -5.42
CA HIS A 88 5.63 7.66 -4.76
C HIS A 88 5.60 9.16 -5.04
N LYS A 89 6.23 9.96 -4.18
CA LYS A 89 6.36 11.42 -4.35
C LYS A 89 6.92 11.82 -5.72
N ASP A 90 7.87 11.05 -6.26
CA ASP A 90 8.48 11.32 -7.56
C ASP A 90 7.61 10.90 -8.76
N GLY A 91 6.41 10.39 -8.51
CA GLY A 91 5.45 9.99 -9.53
C GLY A 91 5.51 8.53 -9.96
N ARG A 92 6.54 7.79 -9.55
CA ARG A 92 6.63 6.36 -9.93
C ARG A 92 5.57 5.53 -9.22
N ALA A 93 5.16 4.47 -9.87
CA ALA A 93 4.23 3.50 -9.32
C ALA A 93 4.94 2.56 -8.35
N LEU A 94 4.29 2.29 -7.23
CA LEU A 94 4.69 1.29 -6.25
C LEU A 94 3.66 0.18 -6.23
N SER A 95 4.09 -1.04 -5.90
CA SER A 95 3.20 -2.15 -5.57
C SER A 95 3.30 -2.38 -4.07
N ILE A 96 2.20 -2.20 -3.37
CA ILE A 96 2.16 -2.33 -1.91
C ILE A 96 1.24 -3.45 -1.48
N ALA A 97 1.57 -4.06 -0.34
CA ALA A 97 0.71 -5.00 0.36
C ALA A 97 0.46 -4.43 1.75
N PHE A 98 -0.78 -4.44 2.20
CA PHE A 98 -1.12 -3.84 3.49
C PHE A 98 -2.33 -4.49 4.13
N THR A 99 -2.41 -4.34 5.43
CA THR A 99 -3.60 -4.66 6.24
C THR A 99 -4.10 -3.38 6.86
N VAL A 100 -5.40 -3.32 7.11
CA VAL A 100 -6.04 -2.16 7.74
C VAL A 100 -6.79 -2.56 9.00
N GLY A 101 -6.81 -1.67 9.96
CA GLY A 101 -7.62 -1.81 11.17
C GLY A 101 -8.41 -0.53 11.41
N MET A 102 -9.63 -0.68 11.91
CA MET A 102 -10.46 0.46 12.29
C MET A 102 -10.13 0.93 13.70
N LEU A 103 -10.11 2.23 13.88
CA LEU A 103 -9.98 2.87 15.19
C LEU A 103 -11.33 3.43 15.63
N PHE A 104 -11.63 3.32 16.91
CA PHE A 104 -12.91 3.73 17.47
C PHE A 104 -12.71 4.64 18.68
N ASP A 105 -13.67 5.50 18.94
CA ASP A 105 -13.74 6.27 20.18
C ASP A 105 -14.42 5.47 21.30
N GLU A 106 -14.63 6.12 22.46
CA GLU A 106 -15.28 5.51 23.62
C GLU A 106 -16.72 5.07 23.34
N ASN A 107 -17.37 5.68 22.37
CA ASN A 107 -18.74 5.36 21.97
C ASN A 107 -18.81 4.36 20.81
N HIS A 108 -17.70 3.70 20.49
CA HIS A 108 -17.59 2.76 19.36
C HIS A 108 -17.88 3.39 18.00
N LYS A 109 -17.70 4.70 17.89
CA LYS A 109 -17.77 5.39 16.61
C LYS A 109 -16.40 5.34 15.93
N ALA A 110 -16.37 5.01 14.64
CA ALA A 110 -15.12 4.96 13.88
C ALA A 110 -14.48 6.35 13.80
N THR A 111 -13.22 6.45 14.19
CA THR A 111 -12.46 7.69 14.20
C THR A 111 -11.33 7.72 13.18
N GLY A 112 -10.97 6.57 12.65
CA GLY A 112 -9.90 6.50 11.67
C GLY A 112 -9.56 5.07 11.27
N VAL A 113 -8.57 4.97 10.41
CA VAL A 113 -8.04 3.71 9.89
C VAL A 113 -6.53 3.71 10.08
N ALA A 114 -6.01 2.59 10.60
CA ALA A 114 -4.59 2.34 10.67
C ALA A 114 -4.21 1.32 9.59
N ALA A 115 -3.18 1.62 8.82
CA ALA A 115 -2.65 0.72 7.81
C ALA A 115 -1.19 0.39 8.11
N VAL A 116 -0.85 -0.90 7.99
CA VAL A 116 0.54 -1.37 8.02
C VAL A 116 0.87 -1.82 6.61
N ILE A 117 1.87 -1.18 5.99
CA ILE A 117 2.10 -1.22 4.55
C ILE A 117 3.52 -1.68 4.28
N ARG A 118 3.65 -2.67 3.41
CA ARG A 118 4.93 -3.15 2.91
C ARG A 118 5.10 -2.80 1.44
N ASP A 119 6.28 -2.33 1.07
CA ASP A 119 6.65 -2.13 -0.33
C ASP A 119 7.00 -3.49 -0.94
N GLU A 120 6.20 -3.95 -1.88
CA GLU A 120 6.38 -5.20 -2.60
C GLU A 120 6.75 -4.96 -4.07
N THR A 121 7.21 -3.75 -4.40
CA THR A 121 7.48 -3.38 -5.80
C THR A 121 8.51 -4.31 -6.43
N GLU A 122 9.61 -4.56 -5.76
CA GLU A 122 10.67 -5.45 -6.24
C GLU A 122 10.18 -6.89 -6.36
N ARG A 123 9.52 -7.39 -5.31
CA ARG A 123 8.97 -8.75 -5.29
C ARG A 123 7.93 -8.97 -6.37
N PHE A 124 7.07 -7.99 -6.61
CA PHE A 124 6.05 -8.06 -7.65
C PHE A 124 6.70 -8.12 -9.05
N ALA A 125 7.76 -7.35 -9.28
CA ALA A 125 8.51 -7.38 -10.53
C ALA A 125 9.18 -8.74 -10.75
N GLU A 126 9.75 -9.33 -9.70
CA GLU A 126 10.34 -10.68 -9.75
C GLU A 126 9.29 -11.74 -10.07
N GLU A 127 8.13 -11.69 -9.43
CA GLU A 127 7.02 -12.62 -9.71
C GLU A 127 6.54 -12.52 -11.15
N ARG A 128 6.42 -11.31 -11.68
CA ARG A 128 6.04 -11.09 -13.08
C ARG A 128 7.07 -11.66 -14.03
N ALA A 129 8.35 -11.45 -13.74
CA ALA A 129 9.45 -12.00 -14.56
C ALA A 129 9.42 -13.53 -14.55
N LEU A 130 9.19 -14.15 -13.37
CA LEU A 130 9.08 -15.60 -13.23
C LEU A 130 7.88 -16.16 -14.00
N LYS A 131 6.73 -15.52 -13.88
CA LYS A 131 5.52 -15.93 -14.60
C LYS A 131 5.72 -15.84 -16.12
N LYS A 132 6.38 -14.80 -16.58
CA LYS A 132 6.70 -14.66 -18.00
C LYS A 132 7.63 -15.77 -18.48
N ARG A 133 8.68 -16.08 -17.72
CA ARG A 133 9.60 -17.17 -18.05
C ARG A 133 8.90 -18.52 -18.10
N LEU A 134 8.02 -18.77 -17.13
CA LEU A 134 7.25 -20.00 -17.10
C LEU A 134 6.31 -20.10 -18.30
N SER A 135 5.61 -19.03 -18.64
CA SER A 135 4.75 -18.96 -19.81
C SER A 135 5.52 -19.18 -21.12
N ASP A 136 6.71 -18.57 -21.26
CA ASP A 136 7.57 -18.72 -22.42
C ASP A 136 8.09 -20.17 -22.57
N LEU A 137 8.30 -20.88 -21.45
CA LEU A 137 8.70 -22.28 -21.43
C LEU A 137 7.55 -23.22 -21.81
N GLU A 138 6.33 -22.89 -21.38
CA GLU A 138 5.13 -23.67 -21.69
C GLU A 138 4.64 -23.42 -23.14
N ASN A 139 4.76 -22.18 -23.60
CA ASN A 139 4.37 -21.74 -24.93
C ASN A 139 5.54 -20.99 -25.59
N PRO A 140 6.61 -21.72 -26.01
CA PRO A 140 7.74 -21.05 -26.62
C PRO A 140 7.27 -20.29 -27.87
N PRO A 141 7.76 -19.04 -28.08
CA PRO A 141 7.44 -18.31 -29.30
C PRO A 141 7.87 -19.13 -30.49
N SER A 142 6.98 -19.26 -31.47
CA SER A 142 7.32 -19.95 -32.72
C SER A 142 8.60 -19.34 -33.26
N GLN A 143 9.65 -20.15 -33.31
CA GLN A 143 10.87 -19.71 -34.00
C GLN A 143 10.51 -19.31 -35.42
N PRO A 144 11.00 -18.16 -35.91
CA PRO A 144 10.85 -17.88 -37.33
C PRO A 144 11.42 -19.06 -38.05
N ASN A 145 10.62 -19.70 -38.88
CA ASN A 145 11.11 -20.70 -39.80
C ASN A 145 12.28 -20.08 -40.56
N THR A 146 13.47 -20.39 -40.13
CA THR A 146 14.61 -20.26 -40.99
C THR A 146 14.36 -21.29 -42.09
N VAL A 147 13.60 -20.89 -43.07
CA VAL A 147 13.65 -21.57 -44.34
C VAL A 147 15.10 -21.45 -44.77
N ASN A 148 15.85 -22.49 -44.55
CA ASN A 148 17.11 -22.62 -45.23
C ASN A 148 16.79 -22.50 -46.70
N ALA A 149 16.98 -21.30 -47.22
CA ALA A 149 17.11 -21.15 -48.66
C ALA A 149 18.35 -21.91 -49.07
N ARG A 150 18.19 -23.18 -49.30
CA ARG A 150 19.19 -23.92 -50.03
C ARG A 150 19.05 -23.54 -51.47
N LEU A 151 20.03 -22.87 -51.88
CA LEU A 151 20.40 -22.98 -53.28
C LEU A 151 20.83 -24.38 -53.58
#